data_5ab6b8992be74790faaab5dd66650821
#
_entry.id   5ab6b8992be74790faaab5dd66650821
#
_cell.length_a   1.000
_cell.length_b   1.000
_cell.length_c   1.000
_cell.angle_alpha   90.00
_cell.angle_beta   90.00
_cell.angle_gamma   90.00
#
_symmetry.space_group_name_H-M   'P 1'
#
loop_
_entity.id
_entity.type
_entity.pdbx_description
1 polymer ?
#
loop_
_entity_poly.entity_id
_entity_poly.type
_entity_poly.pdbx_seq_one_letter_code
_entity_poly.pdbx_strand_id
1 'polypeptide(L)'
;TFKLGEQLQKMGHEVQYFGMEHEGRCVGNRVNAYTSDMDFHGGSKLSKLTYPIKTIYSKEAQVQLQKVLDDFQPDVCHLNNFNYQLTPSIILEIVKWRKETDHQCKIVFTAHDYQLVCPNHMLNNPNTHQNCEKCLGGHFVNCVKGKCIHGSTAKSAIGMMEAEFWKWKGTYKYIDTMICCSEFMKSKMDSNPLFATKIVAMHNFIDKVEWKETPKKDYVLYFGRFSEEKGIGTLIKVCKELPDVQFIFAGTGPLEDTIKGVSNIKDVGFQKGEALEKLIREARFSIYPSEWYENCPFSVMESQMYGTPVLGANCLLYTS
;
A
#
# COMPACT_ATOMS: atom_id res chain seq x y z
N THR A 1 -3.77 -7.03 5.68
CA THR A 1 -3.30 -8.44 5.62
C THR A 1 -3.66 -9.19 6.90
N PHE A 2 -3.23 -8.76 8.10
CA PHE A 2 -3.46 -9.50 9.36
C PHE A 2 -4.94 -9.69 9.68
N LYS A 3 -5.76 -8.65 9.62
CA LYS A 3 -7.22 -8.75 9.82
C LYS A 3 -7.89 -9.74 8.87
N LEU A 4 -7.44 -9.82 7.62
CA LEU A 4 -7.95 -10.82 6.67
C LEU A 4 -7.61 -12.24 7.14
N GLY A 5 -6.36 -12.47 7.57
CA GLY A 5 -5.95 -13.76 8.10
C GLY A 5 -6.76 -14.17 9.34
N GLU A 6 -6.98 -13.25 10.26
CA GLU A 6 -7.83 -13.49 11.44
C GLU A 6 -9.28 -13.86 11.07
N GLN A 7 -9.85 -13.19 10.07
CA GLN A 7 -11.20 -13.52 9.61
C GLN A 7 -11.25 -14.90 8.94
N LEU A 8 -10.26 -15.23 8.12
CA LEU A 8 -10.14 -16.55 7.51
C LEU A 8 -10.00 -17.65 8.57
N GLN A 9 -9.21 -17.43 9.61
CA GLN A 9 -9.09 -18.37 10.74
C GLN A 9 -10.43 -18.55 11.48
N LYS A 10 -11.18 -17.46 11.72
CA LYS A 10 -12.53 -17.52 12.30
C LYS A 10 -13.52 -18.31 11.43
N MET A 11 -13.30 -18.34 10.12
CA MET A 11 -14.09 -19.13 9.15
C MET A 11 -13.64 -20.59 9.06
N GLY A 12 -12.62 -21.00 9.85
CA GLY A 12 -12.13 -22.37 9.90
C GLY A 12 -10.97 -22.68 8.92
N HIS A 13 -10.39 -21.68 8.27
CA HIS A 13 -9.21 -21.86 7.43
C HIS A 13 -7.93 -21.83 8.26
N GLU A 14 -6.95 -22.66 7.89
CA GLU A 14 -5.60 -22.56 8.42
C GLU A 14 -4.83 -21.46 7.64
N VAL A 15 -4.12 -20.58 8.36
CA VAL A 15 -3.41 -19.45 7.77
C VAL A 15 -1.98 -19.42 8.27
N GLN A 16 -1.03 -19.35 7.36
CA GLN A 16 0.38 -19.07 7.66
C GLN A 16 0.87 -17.84 6.89
N TYR A 17 1.96 -17.25 7.37
CA TYR A 17 2.49 -16.01 6.80
C TYR A 17 3.94 -16.19 6.40
N PHE A 18 4.27 -15.64 5.24
CA PHE A 18 5.63 -15.59 4.72
C PHE A 18 6.02 -14.14 4.40
N GLY A 19 7.21 -13.76 4.74
CA GLY A 19 7.71 -12.41 4.52
C GLY A 19 9.18 -12.26 4.91
N MET A 20 9.56 -11.03 5.18
CA MET A 20 10.87 -10.66 5.68
C MET A 20 10.95 -10.87 7.20
N GLU A 21 12.12 -11.25 7.71
CA GLU A 21 12.38 -11.26 9.14
C GLU A 21 12.37 -9.84 9.69
N HIS A 22 11.73 -9.65 10.82
CA HIS A 22 11.63 -8.36 11.47
C HIS A 22 11.54 -8.53 13.00
N GLU A 23 12.26 -7.71 13.75
CA GLU A 23 12.10 -7.61 15.19
C GLU A 23 10.66 -7.18 15.54
N GLY A 24 10.00 -7.91 16.44
CA GLY A 24 8.60 -7.67 16.79
C GLY A 24 7.57 -8.27 15.82
N ARG A 25 7.96 -9.23 14.97
CA ARG A 25 7.04 -10.00 14.14
C ARG A 25 5.93 -10.64 15.00
N CYS A 26 4.67 -10.40 14.64
CA CYS A 26 3.49 -10.89 15.36
C CYS A 26 2.82 -12.10 14.71
N VAL A 27 3.19 -12.48 13.50
CA VAL A 27 2.66 -13.63 12.74
C VAL A 27 3.79 -14.39 12.05
N GLY A 28 3.54 -15.64 11.67
CA GLY A 28 4.60 -16.44 11.08
C GLY A 28 4.15 -17.73 10.42
N ASN A 29 5.11 -18.64 10.22
CA ASN A 29 4.89 -19.98 9.69
C ASN A 29 5.59 -21.02 10.59
N ARG A 30 5.15 -22.28 10.47
CA ARG A 30 5.59 -23.39 11.32
C ARG A 30 7.08 -23.71 11.18
N VAL A 31 7.63 -23.51 9.98
CA VAL A 31 9.04 -23.84 9.69
C VAL A 31 10.01 -22.70 9.98
N ASN A 32 9.49 -21.58 10.48
CA ASN A 32 10.28 -20.39 10.81
C ASN A 32 11.19 -19.92 9.66
N ALA A 33 10.65 -19.96 8.42
CA ALA A 33 11.37 -19.59 7.21
C ALA A 33 10.96 -18.18 6.75
N TYR A 34 11.94 -17.28 6.65
CA TYR A 34 11.78 -15.87 6.28
C TYR A 34 12.98 -15.42 5.46
N THR A 35 12.82 -14.33 4.71
CA THR A 35 13.97 -13.68 4.07
C THR A 35 14.68 -12.77 5.06
N SER A 36 15.98 -12.58 4.86
CA SER A 36 16.75 -11.61 5.64
C SER A 36 16.20 -10.19 5.47
N ASP A 37 16.40 -9.37 6.51
CA ASP A 37 16.10 -7.93 6.42
C ASP A 37 17.03 -7.29 5.37
N MET A 38 16.44 -6.53 4.46
CA MET A 38 17.17 -5.74 3.48
C MET A 38 17.37 -4.32 4.03
N ASP A 39 18.44 -4.13 4.82
CA ASP A 39 18.82 -2.81 5.26
C ASP A 39 19.33 -1.96 4.08
N PHE A 40 18.44 -1.12 3.54
CA PHE A 40 18.76 -0.17 2.47
C PHE A 40 19.65 0.99 2.95
N HIS A 41 19.86 1.14 4.25
CA HIS A 41 20.58 2.27 4.85
C HIS A 41 21.95 1.92 5.45
N GLY A 42 22.21 0.65 5.82
CA GLY A 42 23.35 0.22 6.62
C GLY A 42 24.39 -0.70 5.98
N GLY A 43 24.33 -1.00 4.68
CA GLY A 43 25.21 -2.00 4.07
C GLY A 43 26.64 -1.53 3.70
N SER A 44 27.60 -2.46 3.61
CA SER A 44 28.94 -2.24 3.08
C SER A 44 28.93 -1.76 1.61
N LYS A 45 30.03 -1.15 1.13
CA LYS A 45 30.12 -0.70 -0.29
C LYS A 45 29.88 -1.84 -1.29
N LEU A 46 30.25 -3.08 -0.94
CA LEU A 46 30.04 -4.27 -1.79
C LEU A 46 28.57 -4.69 -1.83
N SER A 47 27.83 -4.59 -0.71
CA SER A 47 26.39 -4.90 -0.69
C SER A 47 25.59 -3.93 -1.55
N LYS A 48 25.96 -2.64 -1.58
CA LYS A 48 25.33 -1.62 -2.42
C LYS A 48 25.44 -1.91 -3.92
N LEU A 49 26.46 -2.61 -4.36
CA LEU A 49 26.65 -3.01 -5.77
C LEU A 49 25.71 -4.17 -6.17
N THR A 50 25.36 -5.05 -5.25
CA THR A 50 24.50 -6.22 -5.48
C THR A 50 23.01 -5.93 -5.23
N TYR A 51 22.66 -4.84 -4.56
CA TYR A 51 21.28 -4.45 -4.27
C TYR A 51 20.39 -4.37 -5.51
N PRO A 52 20.78 -3.74 -6.64
CA PRO A 52 19.93 -3.67 -7.81
C PRO A 52 19.51 -5.06 -8.34
N ILE A 53 20.41 -6.04 -8.27
CA ILE A 53 20.12 -7.41 -8.72
C ILE A 53 19.17 -8.10 -7.74
N LYS A 54 19.41 -7.96 -6.44
CA LYS A 54 18.57 -8.55 -5.39
C LYS A 54 17.16 -7.96 -5.35
N THR A 55 17.01 -6.66 -5.67
CA THR A 55 15.70 -6.00 -5.75
C THR A 55 14.90 -6.40 -6.98
N ILE A 56 15.56 -6.88 -8.03
CA ILE A 56 14.89 -7.42 -9.22
C ILE A 56 14.53 -8.89 -9.01
N TYR A 57 15.46 -9.70 -8.47
CA TYR A 57 15.27 -11.15 -8.33
C TYR A 57 15.84 -11.66 -7.02
N SER A 58 14.98 -12.22 -6.16
CA SER A 58 15.38 -12.78 -4.86
C SER A 58 15.41 -14.31 -4.88
N LYS A 59 16.61 -14.88 -5.01
CA LYS A 59 16.80 -16.33 -4.87
C LYS A 59 16.55 -16.81 -3.44
N GLU A 60 16.88 -15.98 -2.46
CA GLU A 60 16.62 -16.25 -1.05
C GLU A 60 15.12 -16.41 -0.79
N ALA A 61 14.29 -15.48 -1.30
CA ALA A 61 12.85 -15.57 -1.14
C ALA A 61 12.27 -16.87 -1.72
N GLN A 62 12.77 -17.33 -2.86
CA GLN A 62 12.37 -18.61 -3.44
C GLN A 62 12.69 -19.79 -2.52
N VAL A 63 13.96 -19.87 -2.03
CA VAL A 63 14.42 -20.97 -1.19
C VAL A 63 13.66 -21.02 0.14
N GLN A 64 13.42 -19.85 0.77
CA GLN A 64 12.69 -19.81 2.03
C GLN A 64 11.20 -20.10 1.83
N LEU A 65 10.60 -19.58 0.76
CA LEU A 65 9.20 -19.84 0.45
C LEU A 65 8.98 -21.33 0.15
N GLN A 66 9.88 -21.99 -0.57
CA GLN A 66 9.77 -23.43 -0.85
C GLN A 66 9.60 -24.24 0.43
N LYS A 67 10.35 -23.94 1.50
CA LYS A 67 10.21 -24.63 2.79
C LYS A 67 8.79 -24.50 3.37
N VAL A 68 8.18 -23.31 3.23
CA VAL A 68 6.82 -23.07 3.69
C VAL A 68 5.80 -23.82 2.82
N LEU A 69 6.00 -23.82 1.51
CA LEU A 69 5.11 -24.54 0.58
C LEU A 69 5.15 -26.04 0.82
N ASP A 70 6.34 -26.62 1.04
CA ASP A 70 6.51 -28.05 1.27
C ASP A 70 5.87 -28.50 2.60
N ASP A 71 5.93 -27.66 3.66
CA ASP A 71 5.34 -27.96 4.96
C ASP A 71 3.82 -27.73 5.00
N PHE A 72 3.39 -26.58 4.46
CA PHE A 72 2.00 -26.13 4.63
C PHE A 72 1.07 -26.64 3.54
N GLN A 73 1.57 -26.85 2.32
CA GLN A 73 0.81 -27.30 1.15
C GLN A 73 -0.46 -26.48 0.92
N PRO A 74 -0.37 -25.15 0.70
CA PRO A 74 -1.52 -24.28 0.69
C PRO A 74 -2.40 -24.47 -0.55
N ASP A 75 -3.73 -24.42 -0.38
CA ASP A 75 -4.69 -24.32 -1.49
C ASP A 75 -4.67 -22.93 -2.15
N VAL A 76 -4.29 -21.89 -1.39
CA VAL A 76 -4.24 -20.52 -1.85
C VAL A 76 -2.98 -19.81 -1.33
N CYS A 77 -2.20 -19.25 -2.23
CA CYS A 77 -1.14 -18.30 -1.93
C CYS A 77 -1.65 -16.88 -2.18
N HIS A 78 -1.92 -16.14 -1.10
CA HIS A 78 -2.40 -14.76 -1.19
C HIS A 78 -1.23 -13.78 -1.10
N LEU A 79 -0.90 -13.17 -2.22
CA LEU A 79 0.19 -12.19 -2.34
C LEU A 79 -0.31 -10.79 -1.99
N ASN A 80 0.48 -10.06 -1.24
CA ASN A 80 0.34 -8.63 -0.98
C ASN A 80 1.59 -7.92 -1.50
N ASN A 81 1.91 -6.72 -1.04
CA ASN A 81 3.12 -6.02 -1.47
C ASN A 81 4.37 -6.89 -1.28
N PHE A 82 4.91 -7.39 -2.37
CA PHE A 82 6.08 -8.29 -2.39
C PHE A 82 7.33 -7.66 -3.00
N ASN A 83 7.27 -6.40 -3.41
CA ASN A 83 8.38 -5.75 -4.10
C ASN A 83 9.58 -5.53 -3.20
N TYR A 84 10.73 -5.51 -3.87
CA TYR A 84 12.06 -5.27 -3.34
C TYR A 84 12.60 -6.35 -2.40
N GLN A 85 11.81 -6.91 -1.46
CA GLN A 85 12.28 -7.94 -0.55
C GLN A 85 12.03 -9.35 -1.09
N LEU A 86 10.77 -9.66 -1.42
CA LEU A 86 10.39 -10.98 -1.92
C LEU A 86 10.54 -11.09 -3.43
N THR A 87 10.28 -10.00 -4.14
CA THR A 87 10.25 -9.87 -5.60
C THR A 87 9.23 -10.79 -6.29
N PRO A 88 8.83 -10.56 -7.53
CA PRO A 88 7.96 -11.49 -8.27
C PRO A 88 8.54 -12.89 -8.49
N SER A 89 9.80 -13.14 -8.09
CA SER A 89 10.41 -14.47 -8.13
C SER A 89 9.66 -15.50 -7.29
N ILE A 90 8.93 -15.07 -6.24
CA ILE A 90 8.08 -15.95 -5.43
C ILE A 90 6.93 -16.57 -6.23
N ILE A 91 6.39 -15.84 -7.22
CA ILE A 91 5.34 -16.36 -8.11
C ILE A 91 5.88 -17.55 -8.92
N LEU A 92 7.12 -17.40 -9.42
CA LEU A 92 7.76 -18.48 -10.18
C LEU A 92 8.03 -19.70 -9.30
N GLU A 93 8.36 -19.52 -8.03
CA GLU A 93 8.57 -20.63 -7.10
C GLU A 93 7.25 -21.35 -6.80
N ILE A 94 6.15 -20.64 -6.57
CA ILE A 94 4.83 -21.26 -6.40
C ILE A 94 4.45 -22.06 -7.64
N VAL A 95 4.68 -21.52 -8.84
CA VAL A 95 4.40 -22.21 -10.10
C VAL A 95 5.24 -23.47 -10.27
N LYS A 96 6.54 -23.40 -9.93
CA LYS A 96 7.45 -24.55 -9.94
C LYS A 96 6.96 -25.62 -8.97
N TRP A 97 6.71 -25.24 -7.72
CA TRP A 97 6.23 -26.15 -6.67
C TRP A 97 4.93 -26.85 -7.05
N ARG A 98 3.94 -26.12 -7.60
CA ARG A 98 2.68 -26.70 -8.11
C ARG A 98 2.92 -27.80 -9.15
N LYS A 99 3.90 -27.62 -10.04
CA LYS A 99 4.24 -28.59 -11.07
C LYS A 99 4.97 -29.82 -10.54
N GLU A 100 5.84 -29.63 -9.56
CA GLU A 100 6.64 -30.69 -8.97
C GLU A 100 5.82 -31.60 -8.03
N THR A 101 4.81 -31.03 -7.36
CA THR A 101 3.97 -31.74 -6.39
C THR A 101 2.60 -32.16 -6.93
N ASP A 102 2.23 -31.69 -8.13
CA ASP A 102 0.85 -31.81 -8.69
C ASP A 102 -0.24 -31.23 -7.76
N HIS A 103 0.14 -30.33 -6.87
CA HIS A 103 -0.76 -29.69 -5.91
C HIS A 103 -1.53 -28.53 -6.52
N GLN A 104 -2.85 -28.50 -6.29
CA GLN A 104 -3.73 -27.44 -6.79
C GLN A 104 -3.69 -26.24 -5.84
N CYS A 105 -2.88 -25.24 -6.17
CA CYS A 105 -2.76 -24.01 -5.40
C CYS A 105 -3.13 -22.79 -6.26
N LYS A 106 -4.01 -21.93 -5.81
CA LYS A 106 -4.36 -20.66 -6.48
C LYS A 106 -3.47 -19.53 -6.02
N ILE A 107 -3.08 -18.67 -6.96
CA ILE A 107 -2.34 -17.43 -6.66
C ILE A 107 -3.31 -16.26 -6.73
N VAL A 108 -3.59 -15.67 -5.58
CA VAL A 108 -4.40 -14.45 -5.45
C VAL A 108 -3.46 -13.29 -5.12
N PHE A 109 -3.65 -12.14 -5.73
CA PHE A 109 -2.88 -10.94 -5.45
C PHE A 109 -3.82 -9.78 -5.10
N THR A 110 -3.61 -9.13 -3.95
CA THR A 110 -4.27 -7.87 -3.64
C THR A 110 -3.34 -6.70 -3.95
N ALA A 111 -3.77 -5.87 -4.90
CA ALA A 111 -3.08 -4.64 -5.23
C ALA A 111 -3.40 -3.56 -4.20
N HIS A 112 -2.38 -3.09 -3.48
CA HIS A 112 -2.48 -1.99 -2.51
C HIS A 112 -1.96 -0.68 -3.09
N ASP A 113 -1.22 -0.75 -4.18
CA ASP A 113 -0.66 0.37 -4.93
C ASP A 113 -0.61 0.04 -6.44
N TYR A 114 -0.06 0.93 -7.24
CA TYR A 114 0.00 0.79 -8.70
C TYR A 114 1.29 0.14 -9.21
N GLN A 115 2.00 -0.60 -8.38
CA GLN A 115 3.29 -1.20 -8.67
C GLN A 115 3.39 -1.90 -10.01
N LEU A 116 2.38 -2.71 -10.38
CA LEU A 116 2.44 -3.54 -11.58
C LEU A 116 2.25 -2.76 -12.89
N VAL A 117 1.87 -1.49 -12.80
CA VAL A 117 1.64 -0.60 -13.96
C VAL A 117 2.43 0.71 -13.87
N CYS A 118 3.08 0.98 -12.74
CA CYS A 118 3.89 2.18 -12.50
C CYS A 118 5.10 1.88 -11.62
N PRO A 119 6.37 1.99 -12.13
CA PRO A 119 7.56 1.64 -11.36
C PRO A 119 7.79 2.45 -10.08
N ASN A 120 7.17 3.63 -9.93
CA ASN A 120 7.20 4.38 -8.68
C ASN A 120 5.99 4.11 -7.77
N HIS A 121 5.09 3.22 -8.17
CA HIS A 121 3.91 2.73 -7.43
C HIS A 121 2.77 3.74 -7.23
N MET A 122 2.94 5.01 -7.59
CA MET A 122 2.06 6.08 -7.14
C MET A 122 1.10 6.60 -8.21
N LEU A 123 1.34 6.32 -9.52
CA LEU A 123 0.71 7.04 -10.63
C LEU A 123 0.75 8.57 -10.41
N ASN A 124 1.82 9.03 -9.77
CA ASN A 124 2.09 10.43 -9.48
C ASN A 124 3.57 10.73 -9.77
N ASN A 125 3.85 11.88 -10.32
CA ASN A 125 5.23 12.32 -10.50
C ASN A 125 5.68 13.14 -9.28
N PRO A 126 6.58 12.62 -8.44
CA PRO A 126 6.98 13.27 -7.19
C PRO A 126 7.75 14.58 -7.40
N ASN A 127 8.22 14.87 -8.62
CA ASN A 127 8.92 16.13 -8.91
C ASN A 127 7.97 17.26 -9.31
N THR A 128 6.75 16.93 -9.74
CA THR A 128 5.73 17.90 -10.16
C THR A 128 4.48 17.85 -9.31
N HIS A 129 4.39 16.86 -8.40
CA HIS A 129 3.22 16.57 -7.57
C HIS A 129 1.92 16.38 -8.36
N GLN A 130 2.03 15.96 -9.64
CA GLN A 130 0.88 15.75 -10.52
C GLN A 130 0.65 14.28 -10.78
N ASN A 131 -0.62 13.90 -10.88
CA ASN A 131 -1.01 12.56 -11.29
C ASN A 131 -0.47 12.27 -12.70
N CYS A 132 0.04 11.05 -12.91
CA CYS A 132 0.77 10.68 -14.11
C CYS A 132 0.45 9.24 -14.53
N GLU A 133 -0.05 9.09 -15.73
CA GLU A 133 -0.43 7.80 -16.30
C GLU A 133 0.48 7.34 -17.44
N LYS A 134 1.62 8.00 -17.65
CA LYS A 134 2.51 7.77 -18.81
C LYS A 134 3.11 6.37 -18.90
N CYS A 135 3.15 5.62 -17.77
CA CYS A 135 3.66 4.26 -17.72
C CYS A 135 2.61 3.19 -17.97
N LEU A 136 1.31 3.54 -17.95
CA LEU A 136 0.24 2.59 -18.24
C LEU A 136 0.44 1.92 -19.60
N GLY A 137 -0.03 0.67 -19.73
CA GLY A 137 0.23 -0.13 -20.94
C GLY A 137 1.68 -0.64 -21.07
N GLY A 138 2.50 -0.47 -20.01
CA GLY A 138 3.88 -0.97 -19.98
C GLY A 138 4.90 -0.03 -20.62
N HIS A 139 4.63 1.28 -20.67
CA HIS A 139 5.55 2.30 -21.19
C HIS A 139 6.53 2.80 -20.11
N PHE A 140 7.24 1.88 -19.44
CA PHE A 140 8.02 2.14 -18.23
C PHE A 140 9.23 3.06 -18.40
N VAL A 141 9.70 3.29 -19.64
CA VAL A 141 10.74 4.28 -19.95
C VAL A 141 10.36 5.70 -19.48
N ASN A 142 9.07 6.00 -19.37
CA ASN A 142 8.59 7.29 -18.89
C ASN A 142 8.94 7.53 -17.40
N CYS A 143 9.14 6.47 -16.62
CA CYS A 143 9.64 6.59 -15.25
C CYS A 143 11.04 7.20 -15.20
N VAL A 144 11.92 6.80 -16.12
CA VAL A 144 13.29 7.34 -16.23
C VAL A 144 13.26 8.79 -16.71
N LYS A 145 12.47 9.09 -17.72
CA LYS A 145 12.31 10.47 -18.25
C LYS A 145 11.79 11.43 -17.18
N GLY A 146 10.87 10.96 -16.35
CA GLY A 146 10.29 11.72 -15.25
C GLY A 146 11.13 11.72 -13.97
N LYS A 147 12.23 10.95 -13.89
CA LYS A 147 13.04 10.74 -12.67
C LYS A 147 12.15 10.39 -11.46
N CYS A 148 11.15 9.51 -11.67
CA CYS A 148 10.05 9.31 -10.76
C CYS A 148 10.44 8.63 -9.44
N ILE A 149 11.61 8.00 -9.34
CA ILE A 149 12.09 7.36 -8.12
C ILE A 149 13.13 8.23 -7.44
N HIS A 150 12.73 8.91 -6.38
CA HIS A 150 13.55 9.83 -5.57
C HIS A 150 14.26 10.92 -6.38
N GLY A 151 13.68 11.43 -7.48
CA GLY A 151 14.31 12.42 -8.34
C GLY A 151 15.57 11.94 -9.07
N SER A 152 15.89 10.64 -9.01
CA SER A 152 17.13 10.05 -9.51
C SER A 152 16.90 9.30 -10.81
N THR A 153 17.66 9.66 -11.86
CA THR A 153 17.66 8.93 -13.14
C THR A 153 18.13 7.48 -12.95
N ALA A 154 19.18 7.25 -12.15
CA ALA A 154 19.70 5.91 -11.90
C ALA A 154 18.71 5.01 -11.19
N LYS A 155 18.07 5.49 -10.11
CA LYS A 155 17.04 4.72 -9.39
C LYS A 155 15.83 4.46 -10.28
N SER A 156 15.40 5.44 -11.07
CA SER A 156 14.30 5.28 -12.02
C SER A 156 14.62 4.30 -13.14
N ALA A 157 15.88 4.21 -13.57
CA ALA A 157 16.33 3.21 -14.53
C ALA A 157 16.29 1.79 -13.93
N ILE A 158 16.67 1.62 -12.66
CA ILE A 158 16.55 0.33 -11.97
C ILE A 158 15.08 -0.10 -11.86
N GLY A 159 14.17 0.80 -11.45
CA GLY A 159 12.74 0.50 -11.40
C GLY A 159 12.15 0.18 -12.77
N MET A 160 12.57 0.88 -13.82
CA MET A 160 12.20 0.55 -15.21
C MET A 160 12.71 -0.84 -15.61
N MET A 161 13.97 -1.16 -15.32
CA MET A 161 14.55 -2.47 -15.66
C MET A 161 13.85 -3.60 -14.91
N GLU A 162 13.50 -3.40 -13.66
CA GLU A 162 12.70 -4.35 -12.87
C GLU A 162 11.35 -4.61 -13.54
N ALA A 163 10.59 -3.57 -13.85
CA ALA A 163 9.28 -3.68 -14.47
C ALA A 163 9.33 -4.32 -15.87
N GLU A 164 10.30 -3.94 -16.72
CA GLU A 164 10.50 -4.54 -18.04
C GLU A 164 10.96 -6.01 -17.96
N PHE A 165 11.80 -6.36 -16.99
CA PHE A 165 12.23 -7.75 -16.78
C PHE A 165 11.04 -8.67 -16.46
N TRP A 166 10.17 -8.27 -15.53
CA TRP A 166 9.01 -9.08 -15.16
C TRP A 166 7.92 -9.09 -16.22
N LYS A 167 7.76 -8.01 -16.97
CA LYS A 167 6.92 -7.94 -18.16
C LYS A 167 7.43 -8.92 -19.23
N TRP A 168 8.71 -8.90 -19.53
CA TRP A 168 9.33 -9.82 -20.51
C TRP A 168 9.19 -11.29 -20.06
N LYS A 169 9.40 -11.59 -18.80
CA LYS A 169 9.18 -12.93 -18.25
C LYS A 169 7.70 -13.36 -18.26
N GLY A 170 6.79 -12.45 -18.39
CA GLY A 170 5.35 -12.71 -18.31
C GLY A 170 4.92 -13.33 -16.99
N THR A 171 5.62 -13.01 -15.89
CA THR A 171 5.41 -13.66 -14.58
C THR A 171 4.01 -13.47 -14.03
N TYR A 172 3.44 -12.28 -14.23
CA TYR A 172 2.11 -11.94 -13.71
C TYR A 172 0.95 -12.70 -14.38
N LYS A 173 1.18 -13.38 -15.52
CA LYS A 173 0.18 -14.27 -16.12
C LYS A 173 -0.22 -15.45 -15.22
N TYR A 174 0.62 -15.79 -14.25
CA TYR A 174 0.39 -16.87 -13.30
C TYR A 174 -0.49 -16.49 -12.09
N ILE A 175 -0.79 -15.20 -11.92
CA ILE A 175 -1.78 -14.74 -10.93
C ILE A 175 -3.15 -15.21 -11.42
N ASP A 176 -3.85 -15.99 -10.61
CA ASP A 176 -5.17 -16.52 -10.94
C ASP A 176 -6.26 -15.46 -10.76
N THR A 177 -6.14 -14.63 -9.71
CA THR A 177 -7.09 -13.54 -9.42
C THR A 177 -6.33 -12.34 -8.83
N MET A 178 -6.64 -11.15 -9.33
CA MET A 178 -6.16 -9.89 -8.77
C MET A 178 -7.34 -9.15 -8.12
N ILE A 179 -7.17 -8.74 -6.88
CA ILE A 179 -8.12 -7.93 -6.13
C ILE A 179 -7.62 -6.49 -6.14
N CYS A 180 -8.43 -5.57 -6.64
CA CYS A 180 -8.19 -4.14 -6.58
C CYS A 180 -9.13 -3.50 -5.56
N CYS A 181 -8.62 -2.58 -4.73
CA CYS A 181 -9.39 -1.98 -3.65
C CYS A 181 -10.48 -1.00 -4.13
N SER A 182 -10.52 -0.68 -5.42
CA SER A 182 -11.53 0.18 -6.04
C SER A 182 -11.69 -0.12 -7.53
N GLU A 183 -12.84 0.27 -8.11
CA GLU A 183 -13.07 0.19 -9.55
C GLU A 183 -12.07 1.07 -10.32
N PHE A 184 -11.70 2.21 -9.74
CA PHE A 184 -10.67 3.06 -10.33
C PHE A 184 -9.31 2.35 -10.41
N MET A 185 -8.83 1.74 -9.32
CA MET A 185 -7.60 0.95 -9.35
C MET A 185 -7.69 -0.17 -10.38
N LYS A 186 -8.82 -0.88 -10.42
CA LYS A 186 -9.08 -1.91 -11.43
C LYS A 186 -8.92 -1.35 -12.84
N SER A 187 -9.53 -0.20 -13.16
CA SER A 187 -9.43 0.42 -14.49
C SER A 187 -7.99 0.74 -14.89
N LYS A 188 -7.13 1.09 -13.93
CA LYS A 188 -5.70 1.33 -14.19
C LYS A 188 -4.92 0.04 -14.39
N MET A 189 -5.21 -1.00 -13.60
CA MET A 189 -4.61 -2.33 -13.77
C MET A 189 -5.02 -3.00 -15.09
N ASP A 190 -6.23 -2.77 -15.57
CA ASP A 190 -6.74 -3.25 -16.88
C ASP A 190 -5.91 -2.74 -18.06
N SER A 191 -5.13 -1.67 -17.89
CA SER A 191 -4.18 -1.20 -18.89
C SER A 191 -3.10 -2.23 -19.25
N ASN A 192 -2.87 -3.22 -18.40
CA ASN A 192 -1.98 -4.33 -18.68
C ASN A 192 -2.80 -5.55 -19.14
N PRO A 193 -2.68 -5.98 -20.41
CA PRO A 193 -3.47 -7.09 -20.97
C PRO A 193 -3.36 -8.41 -20.21
N LEU A 194 -2.28 -8.61 -19.44
CA LEU A 194 -2.11 -9.82 -18.64
C LEU A 194 -3.14 -9.95 -17.51
N PHE A 195 -3.80 -8.88 -17.14
CA PHE A 195 -4.70 -8.82 -15.99
C PHE A 195 -6.18 -8.68 -16.35
N ALA A 196 -6.51 -8.19 -17.53
CA ALA A 196 -7.86 -7.75 -17.92
C ALA A 196 -9.00 -8.75 -17.61
N THR A 197 -8.73 -10.05 -17.65
CA THR A 197 -9.73 -11.09 -17.37
C THR A 197 -9.71 -11.64 -15.95
N LYS A 198 -8.83 -11.13 -15.09
CA LYS A 198 -8.52 -11.68 -13.76
C LYS A 198 -8.79 -10.72 -12.63
N ILE A 199 -9.14 -9.47 -12.93
CA ILE A 199 -9.27 -8.40 -11.95
C ILE A 199 -10.69 -8.32 -11.42
N VAL A 200 -10.80 -8.29 -10.10
CA VAL A 200 -12.05 -7.98 -9.38
C VAL A 200 -11.84 -6.75 -8.52
N ALA A 201 -12.85 -5.88 -8.46
CA ALA A 201 -12.84 -4.80 -7.49
C ALA A 201 -13.49 -5.29 -6.20
N MET A 202 -12.78 -5.11 -5.09
CA MET A 202 -13.27 -5.45 -3.77
C MET A 202 -12.70 -4.44 -2.77
N HIS A 203 -13.56 -3.64 -2.18
CA HIS A 203 -13.15 -2.62 -1.22
C HIS A 203 -12.45 -3.22 -0.01
N ASN A 204 -11.56 -2.43 0.58
CA ASN A 204 -11.01 -2.76 1.89
C ASN A 204 -12.15 -2.88 2.90
N PHE A 205 -11.92 -3.60 3.96
CA PHE A 205 -12.86 -3.72 5.07
C PHE A 205 -12.21 -3.29 6.38
N ILE A 206 -13.01 -2.83 7.29
CA ILE A 206 -12.64 -2.54 8.69
C ILE A 206 -13.58 -3.31 9.61
N ASP A 207 -13.16 -3.50 10.86
CA ASP A 207 -13.99 -4.17 11.83
C ASP A 207 -15.26 -3.33 12.11
N LYS A 208 -16.40 -4.01 12.20
CA LYS A 208 -17.62 -3.36 12.62
C LYS A 208 -17.48 -2.87 14.06
N VAL A 209 -17.80 -1.61 14.29
CA VAL A 209 -17.83 -1.04 15.63
C VAL A 209 -19.26 -0.80 16.06
N GLU A 210 -19.49 -0.83 17.37
CA GLU A 210 -20.79 -0.47 17.93
C GLU A 210 -21.03 1.03 17.71
N TRP A 211 -22.20 1.35 17.16
CA TRP A 211 -22.59 2.74 16.98
C TRP A 211 -22.90 3.37 18.34
N LYS A 212 -22.30 4.51 18.63
CA LYS A 212 -22.54 5.28 19.84
C LYS A 212 -22.80 6.73 19.45
N GLU A 213 -23.96 7.24 19.86
CA GLU A 213 -24.22 8.66 19.74
C GLU A 213 -23.19 9.43 20.57
N THR A 214 -22.50 10.36 19.92
CA THR A 214 -21.44 11.14 20.56
C THR A 214 -21.66 12.60 20.24
N PRO A 215 -21.77 13.47 21.25
CA PRO A 215 -21.87 14.90 21.04
C PRO A 215 -20.68 15.43 20.24
N LYS A 216 -20.97 16.16 19.18
CA LYS A 216 -19.92 16.73 18.33
C LYS A 216 -19.35 17.99 18.96
N LYS A 217 -18.03 18.12 18.89
CA LYS A 217 -17.30 19.32 19.28
C LYS A 217 -17.00 20.17 18.03
N ASP A 218 -16.74 21.43 18.23
CA ASP A 218 -16.56 22.38 17.14
C ASP A 218 -15.11 22.39 16.64
N TYR A 219 -14.70 21.28 16.03
CA TYR A 219 -13.43 21.16 15.32
C TYR A 219 -13.51 20.28 14.09
N VAL A 220 -12.63 20.55 13.13
CA VAL A 220 -12.38 19.74 11.95
C VAL A 220 -11.20 18.83 12.22
N LEU A 221 -11.33 17.52 11.95
CA LEU A 221 -10.27 16.55 12.16
C LEU A 221 -9.56 16.19 10.86
N TYR A 222 -8.24 16.30 10.83
CA TYR A 222 -7.39 15.59 9.89
C TYR A 222 -6.62 14.49 10.63
N PHE A 223 -6.61 13.27 10.11
CA PHE A 223 -5.77 12.20 10.64
C PHE A 223 -5.16 11.37 9.52
N GLY A 224 -3.84 11.20 9.58
CA GLY A 224 -3.06 10.53 8.57
C GLY A 224 -1.63 11.03 8.49
N ARG A 225 -0.91 10.60 7.46
CA ARG A 225 0.47 11.03 7.22
C ARG A 225 0.52 12.49 6.77
N PHE A 226 1.45 13.26 7.34
CA PHE A 226 1.70 14.64 6.91
C PHE A 226 2.68 14.67 5.74
N SER A 227 2.15 14.57 4.52
CA SER A 227 2.94 14.53 3.29
C SER A 227 2.23 15.28 2.15
N GLU A 228 2.99 15.62 1.11
CA GLU A 228 2.50 16.43 -0.01
C GLU A 228 1.31 15.78 -0.71
N GLU A 229 1.41 14.49 -1.03
CA GLU A 229 0.36 13.75 -1.74
C GLU A 229 -0.94 13.65 -0.94
N LYS A 230 -0.89 13.82 0.38
CA LYS A 230 -2.07 13.88 1.26
C LYS A 230 -2.69 15.27 1.34
N GLY A 231 -2.19 16.24 0.58
CA GLY A 231 -2.77 17.57 0.46
C GLY A 231 -2.56 18.47 1.71
N ILE A 232 -1.56 18.16 2.54
CA ILE A 232 -1.29 18.96 3.77
C ILE A 232 -0.99 20.41 3.43
N GLY A 233 -0.22 20.67 2.38
CA GLY A 233 0.09 22.03 1.95
C GLY A 233 -1.15 22.85 1.61
N THR A 234 -2.11 22.25 0.91
CA THR A 234 -3.41 22.87 0.59
C THR A 234 -4.27 23.05 1.84
N LEU A 235 -4.31 22.03 2.72
CA LEU A 235 -5.07 22.14 3.96
C LEU A 235 -4.56 23.26 4.88
N ILE A 236 -3.25 23.43 4.99
CA ILE A 236 -2.65 24.54 5.77
C ILE A 236 -3.08 25.92 5.22
N LYS A 237 -3.16 26.08 3.89
CA LYS A 237 -3.67 27.34 3.30
C LYS A 237 -5.11 27.59 3.72
N VAL A 238 -5.96 26.56 3.65
CA VAL A 238 -7.37 26.65 4.10
C VAL A 238 -7.46 27.00 5.60
N CYS A 239 -6.63 26.38 6.45
CA CYS A 239 -6.60 26.72 7.88
C CYS A 239 -6.28 28.20 8.12
N LYS A 240 -5.32 28.75 7.37
CA LYS A 240 -4.95 30.18 7.47
C LYS A 240 -6.04 31.14 6.99
N GLU A 241 -6.85 30.72 6.01
CA GLU A 241 -7.98 31.50 5.49
C GLU A 241 -9.21 31.44 6.40
N LEU A 242 -9.28 30.44 7.30
CA LEU A 242 -10.38 30.20 8.23
C LEU A 242 -9.89 30.28 9.70
N PRO A 243 -9.40 31.44 10.17
CA PRO A 243 -8.75 31.54 11.49
C PRO A 243 -9.68 31.23 12.68
N ASP A 244 -10.99 31.38 12.49
CA ASP A 244 -12.00 31.12 13.53
C ASP A 244 -12.41 29.64 13.61
N VAL A 245 -11.96 28.80 12.67
CA VAL A 245 -12.23 27.36 12.66
C VAL A 245 -11.09 26.62 13.35
N GLN A 246 -11.40 25.83 14.35
CA GLN A 246 -10.43 24.98 15.03
C GLN A 246 -10.18 23.70 14.23
N PHE A 247 -8.91 23.42 13.97
CA PHE A 247 -8.47 22.17 13.34
C PHE A 247 -7.66 21.33 14.33
N ILE A 248 -7.89 20.01 14.33
CA ILE A 248 -7.04 19.04 15.04
C ILE A 248 -6.35 18.17 14.00
N PHE A 249 -5.03 18.09 14.09
CA PHE A 249 -4.20 17.25 13.23
C PHE A 249 -3.64 16.10 14.05
N ALA A 250 -3.96 14.86 13.65
CA ALA A 250 -3.52 13.63 14.29
C ALA A 250 -2.68 12.80 13.32
N GLY A 251 -1.38 12.80 13.49
CA GLY A 251 -0.47 12.07 12.61
C GLY A 251 0.98 12.51 12.76
N THR A 252 1.81 12.07 11.83
CA THR A 252 3.21 12.47 11.67
C THR A 252 3.61 12.42 10.20
N GLY A 253 4.72 13.05 9.85
CA GLY A 253 5.24 12.95 8.48
C GLY A 253 6.25 14.03 8.12
N PRO A 254 6.75 14.01 6.88
CA PRO A 254 7.78 14.97 6.43
C PRO A 254 7.38 16.44 6.53
N LEU A 255 6.07 16.72 6.54
CA LEU A 255 5.54 18.10 6.61
C LEU A 255 5.13 18.53 8.02
N GLU A 256 5.51 17.79 9.07
CA GLU A 256 5.15 18.10 10.45
C GLU A 256 5.59 19.52 10.88
N ASP A 257 6.77 19.95 10.45
CA ASP A 257 7.23 21.30 10.78
C ASP A 257 6.41 22.40 10.11
N THR A 258 5.72 22.12 9.03
CA THR A 258 4.93 23.13 8.28
C THR A 258 3.61 23.50 8.96
N ILE A 259 3.11 22.67 9.86
CA ILE A 259 1.88 22.93 10.63
C ILE A 259 2.16 23.77 11.88
N LYS A 260 3.44 23.82 12.33
CA LYS A 260 3.84 24.59 13.49
C LYS A 260 3.62 26.10 13.26
N GLY A 261 3.10 26.76 14.25
CA GLY A 261 2.86 28.22 14.19
C GLY A 261 1.58 28.66 13.48
N VAL A 262 0.74 27.73 13.03
CA VAL A 262 -0.62 28.04 12.55
C VAL A 262 -1.56 28.02 13.75
N SER A 263 -2.06 29.17 14.16
CA SER A 263 -2.70 29.40 15.48
C SER A 263 -3.96 28.55 15.73
N ASN A 264 -4.69 28.20 14.68
CA ASN A 264 -5.93 27.42 14.75
C ASN A 264 -5.73 25.94 14.43
N ILE A 265 -4.48 25.46 14.31
CA ILE A 265 -4.15 24.03 14.19
C ILE A 265 -3.62 23.55 15.55
N LYS A 266 -4.29 22.53 16.09
CA LYS A 266 -3.80 21.77 17.25
C LYS A 266 -3.21 20.45 16.75
N ASP A 267 -1.89 20.35 16.78
CA ASP A 267 -1.20 19.06 16.54
C ASP A 267 -1.27 18.20 17.80
N VAL A 268 -1.77 16.96 17.67
CA VAL A 268 -1.86 15.98 18.75
C VAL A 268 -0.93 14.78 18.53
N GLY A 269 -0.08 14.85 17.51
CA GLY A 269 0.84 13.78 17.15
C GLY A 269 0.12 12.52 16.64
N PHE A 270 0.87 11.42 16.52
CA PHE A 270 0.30 10.15 16.10
C PHE A 270 -0.65 9.57 17.15
N GLN A 271 -1.88 9.28 16.74
CA GLN A 271 -2.93 8.71 17.59
C GLN A 271 -3.36 7.34 17.08
N LYS A 272 -3.75 6.45 18.00
CA LYS A 272 -4.30 5.11 17.70
C LYS A 272 -5.28 4.64 18.76
N GLY A 273 -6.05 3.58 18.46
CA GLY A 273 -7.00 2.96 19.39
C GLY A 273 -8.03 3.95 19.91
N GLU A 274 -8.37 3.86 21.19
CA GLU A 274 -9.42 4.67 21.83
C GLU A 274 -9.18 6.19 21.72
N ALA A 275 -7.93 6.63 21.74
CA ALA A 275 -7.60 8.05 21.61
C ALA A 275 -7.96 8.59 20.21
N LEU A 276 -7.66 7.85 19.16
CA LEU A 276 -8.05 8.20 17.79
C LEU A 276 -9.57 8.07 17.61
N GLU A 277 -10.18 7.00 18.08
CA GLU A 277 -11.63 6.81 18.03
C GLU A 277 -12.37 7.99 18.65
N LYS A 278 -11.95 8.44 19.84
CA LYS A 278 -12.54 9.60 20.50
C LYS A 278 -12.45 10.87 19.66
N LEU A 279 -11.28 11.14 19.08
CA LEU A 279 -11.10 12.30 18.17
C LEU A 279 -12.02 12.21 16.96
N ILE A 280 -12.18 11.03 16.36
CA ILE A 280 -13.06 10.86 15.21
C ILE A 280 -14.52 11.07 15.64
N ARG A 281 -14.98 10.39 16.68
CA ARG A 281 -16.38 10.47 17.16
C ARG A 281 -16.81 11.88 17.55
N GLU A 282 -15.93 12.64 18.19
CA GLU A 282 -16.22 13.99 18.67
C GLU A 282 -16.06 15.07 17.58
N ALA A 283 -15.40 14.80 16.47
CA ALA A 283 -15.20 15.77 15.39
C ALA A 283 -16.51 16.17 14.74
N ARG A 284 -16.66 17.45 14.37
CA ARG A 284 -17.79 17.93 13.58
C ARG A 284 -17.85 17.23 12.21
N PHE A 285 -16.69 17.15 11.56
CA PHE A 285 -16.42 16.29 10.40
C PHE A 285 -14.91 16.06 10.30
N SER A 286 -14.52 15.06 9.51
CA SER A 286 -13.12 14.86 9.15
C SER A 286 -12.87 15.37 7.72
N ILE A 287 -11.62 15.80 7.46
CA ILE A 287 -11.21 16.27 6.14
C ILE A 287 -10.16 15.33 5.54
N TYR A 288 -10.33 15.02 4.26
CA TYR A 288 -9.44 14.17 3.49
C TYR A 288 -9.02 14.86 2.18
N PRO A 289 -7.99 15.74 2.22
CA PRO A 289 -7.65 16.65 1.12
C PRO A 289 -6.67 16.04 0.11
N SER A 290 -6.62 14.71 -0.01
CA SER A 290 -5.63 14.01 -0.82
C SER A 290 -5.60 14.49 -2.28
N GLU A 291 -4.39 14.68 -2.82
CA GLU A 291 -4.14 15.24 -4.16
C GLU A 291 -3.65 14.18 -5.15
N TRP A 292 -3.58 12.92 -4.74
CA TRP A 292 -3.19 11.82 -5.61
C TRP A 292 -4.30 10.79 -5.80
N TYR A 293 -4.07 9.79 -6.65
CA TYR A 293 -5.00 8.68 -6.86
C TYR A 293 -5.04 7.75 -5.65
N GLU A 294 -6.01 7.99 -4.79
CA GLU A 294 -6.27 7.12 -3.64
C GLU A 294 -6.97 5.84 -4.06
N ASN A 295 -6.78 4.78 -3.27
CA ASN A 295 -7.41 3.49 -3.55
C ASN A 295 -8.68 3.29 -2.73
N CYS A 296 -8.53 3.03 -1.44
CA CYS A 296 -9.64 2.85 -0.51
C CYS A 296 -9.10 3.20 0.90
N PRO A 297 -9.07 4.50 1.27
CA PRO A 297 -8.37 4.96 2.46
C PRO A 297 -9.12 4.58 3.73
N PHE A 298 -8.41 3.94 4.65
CA PHE A 298 -8.94 3.53 5.95
C PHE A 298 -9.46 4.70 6.77
N SER A 299 -8.81 5.86 6.72
CA SER A 299 -9.25 7.04 7.48
C SER A 299 -10.66 7.51 7.10
N VAL A 300 -11.03 7.41 5.82
CA VAL A 300 -12.41 7.72 5.39
C VAL A 300 -13.38 6.67 5.93
N MET A 301 -13.04 5.40 5.79
CA MET A 301 -13.87 4.30 6.29
C MET A 301 -14.05 4.37 7.81
N GLU A 302 -12.98 4.63 8.56
CA GLU A 302 -13.01 4.78 10.01
C GLU A 302 -13.89 5.97 10.43
N SER A 303 -13.75 7.13 9.77
CA SER A 303 -14.61 8.27 10.04
C SER A 303 -16.09 7.94 9.88
N GLN A 304 -16.46 7.34 8.76
CA GLN A 304 -17.84 6.94 8.48
C GLN A 304 -18.34 5.88 9.46
N MET A 305 -17.51 4.90 9.79
CA MET A 305 -17.84 3.84 10.75
C MET A 305 -18.11 4.39 12.14
N TYR A 306 -17.40 5.44 12.56
CA TYR A 306 -17.61 6.13 13.83
C TYR A 306 -18.70 7.22 13.78
N GLY A 307 -19.45 7.33 12.68
CA GLY A 307 -20.54 8.29 12.51
C GLY A 307 -20.08 9.74 12.33
N THR A 308 -18.89 9.94 11.74
CA THR A 308 -18.35 11.27 11.45
C THR A 308 -18.32 11.51 9.94
N PRO A 309 -19.02 12.55 9.44
CA PRO A 309 -18.99 12.90 8.03
C PRO A 309 -17.57 13.20 7.54
N VAL A 310 -17.28 12.93 6.27
CA VAL A 310 -15.99 13.21 5.66
C VAL A 310 -16.15 14.21 4.54
N LEU A 311 -15.38 15.29 4.59
CA LEU A 311 -15.16 16.19 3.46
C LEU A 311 -13.92 15.73 2.71
N GLY A 312 -14.08 15.13 1.54
CA GLY A 312 -12.98 14.63 0.72
C GLY A 312 -12.72 15.48 -0.51
N ALA A 313 -11.46 15.55 -0.94
CA ALA A 313 -11.14 16.03 -2.26
C ALA A 313 -11.75 15.10 -3.32
N ASN A 314 -12.08 15.62 -4.50
CA ASN A 314 -12.54 14.81 -5.62
C ASN A 314 -11.37 14.05 -6.26
N CYS A 315 -10.78 13.14 -5.48
CA CYS A 315 -9.65 12.28 -5.85
C CYS A 315 -10.08 10.84 -6.11
N LEU A 316 -11.29 10.65 -6.66
CA LEU A 316 -11.87 9.36 -7.08
C LEU A 316 -12.32 8.43 -5.94
N LEU A 317 -12.43 8.94 -4.71
CA LEU A 317 -12.93 8.21 -3.56
C LEU A 317 -14.42 7.80 -3.68
N TYR A 318 -15.19 8.48 -4.54
CA TYR A 318 -16.65 8.40 -4.56
C TYR A 318 -17.24 7.92 -5.89
N THR A 319 -16.44 7.31 -6.75
CA THR A 319 -16.91 6.72 -8.03
C THR A 319 -17.12 5.22 -7.94
N SER A 320 -17.57 4.74 -6.81
CA SER A 320 -17.97 3.33 -6.62
C SER A 320 -19.38 3.25 -6.10
#